data_0cd1e581f8ce7bc57d376dc5ec118c5b
#
_entry.id   0cd1e581f8ce7bc57d376dc5ec118c5b
#
_cell.length_a   1.000
_cell.length_b   1.000
_cell.length_c   1.000
_cell.angle_alpha   90.00
_cell.angle_beta   90.00
_cell.angle_gamma   90.00
#
_symmetry.space_group_name_H-M   'P 1'
#
loop_
_entity.id
_entity.type
_entity.pdbx_description
1 polymer ?
#
loop_
_entity_poly.entity_id
_entity_poly.type
_entity_poly.pdbx_seq_one_letter_code
_entity_poly.pdbx_strand_id
1 'polypeptide(L)'
;MQAAWRSAGIEPATRLATAFCGGCVLAEGEPFDSPRARAQAGPHATIVLHNLVELEQFGNLGRGIPPALSPLVEQYRKIYERYEPADARYLENHRGHLMFLRPEEHQVCTAELIRAVTVTGTRSALRERLRELQGAGYTDFSIHIRHGHPGMLEEWAEVIAGV
;
A
#
# COMPACT_ATOMS: atom_id res chain seq x y z
N MET A 1 -7.36 -5.52 -17.27
CA MET A 1 -7.45 -6.93 -16.81
C MET A 1 -8.49 -7.70 -17.61
N GLN A 2 -9.81 -7.46 -17.49
CA GLN A 2 -10.85 -8.21 -18.20
C GLN A 2 -10.69 -8.24 -19.74
N ALA A 3 -10.29 -7.11 -20.36
CA ALA A 3 -10.04 -7.07 -21.81
C ALA A 3 -8.87 -7.99 -22.23
N ALA A 4 -7.82 -8.07 -21.43
CA ALA A 4 -6.69 -8.97 -21.68
C ALA A 4 -7.11 -10.45 -21.56
N TRP A 5 -7.98 -10.77 -20.60
CA TRP A 5 -8.53 -12.13 -20.48
C TRP A 5 -9.36 -12.51 -21.70
N ARG A 6 -10.28 -11.61 -22.13
CA ARG A 6 -11.08 -11.86 -23.34
C ARG A 6 -10.22 -12.03 -24.59
N SER A 7 -9.15 -11.21 -24.76
CA SER A 7 -8.24 -11.37 -25.89
C SER A 7 -7.44 -12.67 -25.85
N ALA A 8 -7.28 -13.27 -24.68
CA ALA A 8 -6.67 -14.59 -24.50
C ALA A 8 -7.70 -15.75 -24.54
N GLY A 9 -8.95 -15.48 -24.92
CA GLY A 9 -10.00 -16.49 -24.97
C GLY A 9 -10.50 -16.95 -23.60
N ILE A 10 -10.24 -16.16 -22.54
CA ILE A 10 -10.64 -16.48 -21.17
C ILE A 10 -11.88 -15.66 -20.82
N GLU A 11 -12.95 -16.33 -20.36
CA GLU A 11 -14.14 -15.64 -19.87
C GLU A 11 -13.84 -15.03 -18.48
N PRO A 12 -13.91 -13.68 -18.33
CA PRO A 12 -13.59 -13.00 -17.08
C PRO A 12 -14.38 -13.49 -15.86
N ALA A 13 -15.67 -13.82 -16.05
CA ALA A 13 -16.55 -14.31 -14.98
C ALA A 13 -16.09 -15.65 -14.36
N THR A 14 -15.19 -16.38 -15.03
CA THR A 14 -14.63 -17.63 -14.50
C THR A 14 -13.35 -17.45 -13.71
N ARG A 15 -12.90 -16.19 -13.50
CA ARG A 15 -11.63 -15.89 -12.85
C ARG A 15 -11.83 -15.13 -11.56
N LEU A 16 -11.05 -15.51 -10.58
CA LEU A 16 -10.88 -14.72 -9.36
C LEU A 16 -9.86 -13.61 -9.61
N ALA A 17 -10.18 -12.41 -9.17
CA ALA A 17 -9.32 -11.26 -9.22
C ALA A 17 -9.30 -10.63 -7.83
N THR A 18 -8.24 -10.92 -7.07
CA THR A 18 -8.09 -10.43 -5.71
C THR A 18 -7.29 -9.13 -5.68
N ALA A 19 -7.85 -8.07 -5.10
CA ALA A 19 -7.09 -6.90 -4.70
C ALA A 19 -6.52 -7.14 -3.29
N PHE A 20 -5.21 -7.25 -3.19
CA PHE A 20 -4.51 -7.32 -1.90
C PHE A 20 -4.03 -5.93 -1.49
N CYS A 21 -4.47 -5.44 -0.34
CA CYS A 21 -4.26 -4.06 0.08
C CYS A 21 -3.90 -3.96 1.56
N GLY A 22 -3.21 -2.87 1.91
CA GLY A 22 -3.10 -2.38 3.28
C GLY A 22 -3.76 -1.01 3.39
N GLY A 23 -4.28 -0.67 4.56
CA GLY A 23 -4.94 0.60 4.77
C GLY A 23 -5.46 0.80 6.18
N CYS A 24 -6.14 1.93 6.37
CA CYS A 24 -6.74 2.32 7.65
C CYS A 24 -8.14 2.88 7.41
N VAL A 25 -9.10 2.46 8.23
CA VAL A 25 -10.44 3.07 8.24
C VAL A 25 -10.38 4.32 9.12
N LEU A 26 -10.39 5.50 8.50
CA LEU A 26 -10.32 6.78 9.20
C LEU A 26 -11.66 7.17 9.83
N ALA A 27 -11.59 7.84 10.99
CA ALA A 27 -12.73 8.61 11.49
C ALA A 27 -12.97 9.84 10.59
N GLU A 28 -14.17 10.42 10.68
CA GLU A 28 -14.47 11.66 9.97
C GLU A 28 -13.54 12.79 10.45
N GLY A 29 -12.86 13.44 9.49
CA GLY A 29 -11.89 14.49 9.76
C GLY A 29 -10.51 14.00 10.26
N GLU A 30 -10.29 12.69 10.39
CA GLU A 30 -8.99 12.17 10.79
C GLU A 30 -7.95 12.35 9.68
N PRO A 31 -6.76 12.92 9.97
CA PRO A 31 -5.69 13.06 9.00
C PRO A 31 -5.14 11.71 8.52
N PHE A 32 -4.75 11.62 7.25
CA PHE A 32 -4.12 10.43 6.67
C PHE A 32 -2.78 10.07 7.34
N ASP A 33 -2.15 11.00 8.00
CA ASP A 33 -0.90 10.82 8.74
C ASP A 33 -1.08 10.90 10.27
N SER A 34 -2.31 10.70 10.77
CA SER A 34 -2.55 10.53 12.19
C SER A 34 -1.65 9.42 12.75
N PRO A 35 -1.33 9.42 14.06
CA PRO A 35 -0.55 8.33 14.66
C PRO A 35 -1.15 6.94 14.37
N ARG A 36 -2.48 6.83 14.39
CA ARG A 36 -3.19 5.58 14.08
C ARG A 36 -3.07 5.20 12.60
N ALA A 37 -3.30 6.13 11.68
CA ALA A 37 -3.17 5.88 10.26
C ALA A 37 -1.73 5.48 9.87
N ARG A 38 -0.73 6.16 10.43
CA ARG A 38 0.68 5.76 10.25
C ARG A 38 0.97 4.38 10.80
N ALA A 39 0.42 4.02 11.96
CA ALA A 39 0.64 2.69 12.52
C ALA A 39 -0.02 1.59 11.69
N GLN A 40 -1.22 1.82 11.16
CA GLN A 40 -1.98 0.81 10.41
C GLN A 40 -1.64 0.75 8.93
N ALA A 41 -1.49 1.88 8.26
CA ALA A 41 -1.27 1.96 6.81
C ALA A 41 0.20 2.25 6.43
N GLY A 42 0.95 2.92 7.30
CA GLY A 42 2.31 3.40 7.02
C GLY A 42 3.28 2.32 6.59
N PRO A 43 3.39 1.17 7.29
CA PRO A 43 4.29 0.10 6.86
C PRO A 43 3.97 -0.45 5.47
N HIS A 44 2.70 -0.45 5.05
CA HIS A 44 2.33 -0.81 3.68
C HIS A 44 2.69 0.30 2.68
N ALA A 45 2.54 1.55 3.09
CA ALA A 45 2.89 2.69 2.24
C ALA A 45 4.40 2.77 1.96
N THR A 46 5.24 2.57 2.97
CA THR A 46 6.70 2.65 2.82
C THR A 46 7.29 1.55 1.98
N ILE A 47 6.67 0.35 1.93
CA ILE A 47 7.11 -0.73 1.04
C ILE A 47 7.19 -0.30 -0.42
N VAL A 48 6.31 0.60 -0.86
CA VAL A 48 6.38 1.12 -2.23
C VAL A 48 7.71 1.84 -2.46
N LEU A 49 8.20 2.59 -1.46
CA LEU A 49 9.50 3.26 -1.54
C LEU A 49 10.65 2.24 -1.51
N HIS A 50 10.56 1.20 -0.66
CA HIS A 50 11.54 0.10 -0.63
C HIS A 50 11.70 -0.50 -2.03
N ASN A 51 10.59 -0.91 -2.63
CA ASN A 51 10.58 -1.54 -3.93
C ASN A 51 11.10 -0.60 -5.03
N LEU A 52 10.70 0.67 -5.03
CA LEU A 52 11.13 1.62 -6.05
C LEU A 52 12.63 1.87 -6.02
N VAL A 53 13.24 2.01 -4.83
CA VAL A 53 14.69 2.20 -4.70
C VAL A 53 15.46 0.95 -5.13
N GLU A 54 15.01 -0.25 -4.75
CA GLU A 54 15.67 -1.50 -5.12
C GLU A 54 15.49 -1.83 -6.61
N LEU A 55 14.28 -1.67 -7.15
CA LEU A 55 14.04 -1.91 -8.58
C LEU A 55 14.85 -0.97 -9.47
N GLU A 56 15.06 0.26 -9.04
CA GLU A 56 15.93 1.21 -9.74
C GLU A 56 17.39 0.74 -9.73
N GLN A 57 17.89 0.30 -8.56
CA GLN A 57 19.25 -0.22 -8.42
C GLN A 57 19.49 -1.46 -9.30
N PHE A 58 18.50 -2.31 -9.44
CA PHE A 58 18.59 -3.53 -10.25
C PHE A 58 18.18 -3.34 -11.72
N GLY A 59 17.87 -2.11 -12.14
CA GLY A 59 17.51 -1.81 -13.54
C GLY A 59 16.14 -2.36 -13.99
N ASN A 60 15.27 -2.73 -13.06
CA ASN A 60 13.99 -3.39 -13.33
C ASN A 60 12.76 -2.46 -13.27
N LEU A 61 12.95 -1.15 -13.33
CA LEU A 61 11.86 -0.16 -13.37
C LEU A 61 11.22 -0.09 -14.76
N GLY A 62 10.48 -1.11 -15.15
CA GLY A 62 9.82 -1.17 -16.47
C GLY A 62 8.83 -0.04 -16.76
N ARG A 63 8.38 0.70 -15.75
CA ARG A 63 7.46 1.85 -15.88
C ARG A 63 8.00 3.16 -15.30
N GLY A 64 9.24 3.17 -14.79
CA GLY A 64 9.82 4.31 -14.10
C GLY A 64 9.16 4.61 -12.74
N ILE A 65 9.70 5.62 -12.05
CA ILE A 65 9.13 6.13 -10.79
C ILE A 65 7.96 7.06 -11.15
N PRO A 66 6.77 6.86 -10.55
CA PRO A 66 5.67 7.82 -10.73
C PRO A 66 6.12 9.24 -10.33
N PRO A 67 5.91 10.27 -11.16
CA PRO A 67 6.40 11.62 -10.88
C PRO A 67 5.98 12.16 -9.51
N ALA A 68 4.76 11.85 -9.07
CA ALA A 68 4.25 12.25 -7.76
C ALA A 68 5.02 11.64 -6.58
N LEU A 69 5.68 10.50 -6.76
CA LEU A 69 6.45 9.81 -5.72
C LEU A 69 7.95 10.14 -5.78
N SER A 70 8.44 10.75 -6.88
CA SER A 70 9.86 11.01 -7.08
C SER A 70 10.53 11.74 -5.90
N PRO A 71 9.96 12.80 -5.31
CA PRO A 71 10.58 13.48 -4.16
C PRO A 71 10.72 12.57 -2.94
N LEU A 72 9.74 11.71 -2.67
CA LEU A 72 9.77 10.77 -1.55
C LEU A 72 10.77 9.64 -1.80
N VAL A 73 10.88 9.16 -3.04
CA VAL A 73 11.89 8.17 -3.44
C VAL A 73 13.29 8.73 -3.25
N GLU A 74 13.54 9.99 -3.63
CA GLU A 74 14.82 10.65 -3.39
C GLU A 74 15.16 10.77 -1.89
N GLN A 75 14.19 11.12 -1.06
CA GLN A 75 14.38 11.14 0.38
C GLN A 75 14.67 9.75 0.93
N TYR A 76 13.93 8.75 0.46
CA TYR A 76 14.11 7.37 0.90
C TYR A 76 15.45 6.79 0.45
N ARG A 77 15.93 7.13 -0.75
CA ARG A 77 17.25 6.72 -1.25
C ARG A 77 18.37 7.14 -0.28
N LYS A 78 18.31 8.34 0.26
CA LYS A 78 19.27 8.82 1.27
C LYS A 78 19.22 8.04 2.59
N ILE A 79 18.08 7.44 2.91
CA ILE A 79 17.93 6.51 4.04
C ILE A 79 18.58 5.18 3.67
N TYR A 80 18.20 4.60 2.53
CA TYR A 80 18.67 3.33 2.02
C TYR A 80 20.19 3.27 1.86
N GLU A 81 20.80 4.34 1.36
CA GLU A 81 22.26 4.41 1.14
C GLU A 81 23.09 4.33 2.43
N ARG A 82 22.45 4.57 3.59
CA ARG A 82 23.09 4.47 4.92
C ARG A 82 23.01 3.09 5.55
N TYR A 83 22.26 2.17 4.94
CA TYR A 83 22.16 0.80 5.45
C TYR A 83 23.44 0.02 5.20
N GLU A 84 23.80 -0.79 6.21
CA GLU A 84 24.98 -1.62 6.19
C GLU A 84 24.60 -3.11 6.35
N PRO A 85 25.33 -4.02 5.73
CA PRO A 85 26.48 -3.78 4.84
C PRO A 85 26.04 -3.28 3.46
N ALA A 86 26.90 -2.49 2.81
CA ALA A 86 26.58 -1.79 1.54
C ALA A 86 26.21 -2.73 0.37
N ASP A 87 26.72 -3.95 0.38
CA ASP A 87 26.44 -4.99 -0.61
C ASP A 87 25.17 -5.81 -0.30
N ALA A 88 24.59 -5.62 0.90
CA ALA A 88 23.38 -6.31 1.33
C ALA A 88 22.38 -5.38 2.03
N ARG A 89 22.25 -4.13 1.60
CA ARG A 89 21.32 -3.12 2.14
C ARG A 89 19.88 -3.60 2.20
N TYR A 90 19.49 -4.50 1.30
CA TYR A 90 18.14 -5.09 1.28
C TYR A 90 17.79 -5.82 2.59
N LEU A 91 18.76 -6.38 3.31
CA LEU A 91 18.52 -7.04 4.59
C LEU A 91 17.97 -6.04 5.62
N GLU A 92 18.57 -4.84 5.68
CA GLU A 92 18.09 -3.78 6.56
C GLU A 92 16.82 -3.12 6.01
N ASN A 93 16.72 -2.95 4.70
CA ASN A 93 15.57 -2.37 4.03
C ASN A 93 14.28 -3.15 4.32
N HIS A 94 14.36 -4.47 4.36
CA HIS A 94 13.21 -5.34 4.64
C HIS A 94 13.04 -5.71 6.12
N ARG A 95 13.86 -5.18 7.01
CA ARG A 95 13.68 -5.40 8.44
C ARG A 95 12.38 -4.76 8.93
N GLY A 96 11.49 -5.57 9.51
CA GLY A 96 10.17 -5.10 9.94
C GLY A 96 9.16 -4.88 8.81
N HIS A 97 9.46 -5.34 7.63
CA HIS A 97 8.63 -5.24 6.42
C HIS A 97 7.17 -5.61 6.70
N LEU A 98 6.24 -4.72 6.38
CA LEU A 98 4.81 -4.81 6.68
C LEU A 98 4.44 -4.87 8.18
N MET A 99 5.38 -4.90 9.11
CA MET A 99 5.10 -5.05 10.53
C MET A 99 5.04 -3.71 11.27
N PHE A 100 5.99 -2.83 11.02
CA PHE A 100 6.07 -1.52 11.67
C PHE A 100 6.88 -0.54 10.83
N LEU A 101 6.71 0.76 11.11
CA LEU A 101 7.58 1.80 10.58
C LEU A 101 8.86 1.86 11.41
N ARG A 102 10.01 1.85 10.75
CA ARG A 102 11.27 2.15 11.41
C ARG A 102 11.38 3.65 11.73
N PRO A 103 12.16 4.04 12.75
CA PRO A 103 12.27 5.45 13.14
C PRO A 103 12.58 6.39 11.98
N GLU A 104 13.50 6.00 11.10
CA GLU A 104 13.93 6.77 9.93
C GLU A 104 12.85 6.87 8.82
N GLU A 105 11.87 5.98 8.81
CA GLU A 105 10.80 5.98 7.81
C GLU A 105 9.66 6.95 8.15
N HIS A 106 9.55 7.38 9.41
CA HIS A 106 8.49 8.31 9.81
C HIS A 106 8.52 9.63 9.03
N GLN A 107 9.70 10.07 8.58
CA GLN A 107 9.85 11.30 7.82
C GLN A 107 9.32 11.20 6.37
N VAL A 108 9.25 10.00 5.80
CA VAL A 108 8.76 9.74 4.44
C VAL A 108 7.35 9.17 4.42
N CYS A 109 6.84 8.69 5.56
CA CYS A 109 5.47 8.23 5.70
C CYS A 109 4.51 9.41 5.86
N THR A 110 4.26 10.12 4.76
CA THR A 110 3.42 11.32 4.72
C THR A 110 1.96 10.98 4.42
N ALA A 111 1.06 11.95 4.67
CA ALA A 111 -0.35 11.84 4.30
C ALA A 111 -0.53 11.58 2.80
N GLU A 112 0.29 12.22 1.97
CA GLU A 112 0.27 12.07 0.51
C GLU A 112 0.66 10.66 0.09
N LEU A 113 1.71 10.09 0.69
CA LEU A 113 2.14 8.73 0.40
C LEU A 113 1.05 7.73 0.78
N ILE A 114 0.53 7.80 2.01
CA ILE A 114 -0.53 6.90 2.49
C ILE A 114 -1.74 6.96 1.56
N ARG A 115 -2.20 8.18 1.22
CA ARG A 115 -3.33 8.39 0.30
C ARG A 115 -3.08 7.81 -1.09
N ALA A 116 -1.87 7.95 -1.61
CA ALA A 116 -1.54 7.55 -2.98
C ALA A 116 -1.42 6.02 -3.16
N VAL A 117 -0.94 5.30 -2.16
CA VAL A 117 -0.51 3.90 -2.33
C VAL A 117 -1.20 2.90 -1.40
N THR A 118 -2.14 3.34 -0.56
CA THR A 118 -2.91 2.46 0.32
C THR A 118 -4.41 2.65 0.14
N VAL A 119 -5.19 1.70 0.63
CA VAL A 119 -6.65 1.81 0.72
C VAL A 119 -7.00 2.36 2.10
N THR A 120 -6.78 3.66 2.27
CA THR A 120 -7.05 4.40 3.51
C THR A 120 -8.09 5.48 3.24
N GLY A 121 -9.05 5.64 4.15
CA GLY A 121 -10.10 6.65 4.01
C GLY A 121 -11.21 6.47 5.04
N THR A 122 -12.18 7.36 5.03
CA THR A 122 -13.39 7.21 5.84
C THR A 122 -14.18 5.99 5.38
N ARG A 123 -15.05 5.48 6.22
CA ARG A 123 -15.89 4.31 5.91
C ARG A 123 -16.69 4.49 4.61
N SER A 124 -17.24 5.69 4.38
CA SER A 124 -17.98 6.02 3.16
C SER A 124 -17.09 6.00 1.92
N ALA A 125 -15.92 6.64 1.98
CA ALA A 125 -14.96 6.67 0.88
C ALA A 125 -14.42 5.27 0.55
N LEU A 126 -14.18 4.44 1.55
CA LEU A 126 -13.71 3.06 1.35
C LEU A 126 -14.78 2.18 0.68
N ARG A 127 -16.06 2.32 1.07
CA ARG A 127 -17.16 1.63 0.40
C ARG A 127 -17.26 2.01 -1.08
N GLU A 128 -17.13 3.28 -1.39
CA GLU A 128 -17.10 3.75 -2.78
C GLU A 128 -15.91 3.15 -3.54
N ARG A 129 -14.73 3.15 -2.93
CA ARG A 129 -13.52 2.54 -3.53
C ARG A 129 -13.69 1.04 -3.77
N LEU A 130 -14.32 0.30 -2.88
CA LEU A 130 -14.59 -1.12 -3.09
C LEU A 130 -15.56 -1.35 -4.24
N ARG A 131 -16.62 -0.53 -4.38
CA ARG A 131 -17.53 -0.60 -5.53
C ARG A 131 -16.82 -0.29 -6.85
N GLU A 132 -15.91 0.68 -6.87
CA GLU A 132 -15.08 0.97 -8.05
C GLU A 132 -14.21 -0.24 -8.44
N LEU A 133 -13.57 -0.90 -7.47
CA LEU A 133 -12.78 -2.11 -7.70
C LEU A 133 -13.65 -3.24 -8.24
N GLN A 134 -14.83 -3.44 -7.67
CA GLN A 134 -15.80 -4.42 -8.16
C GLN A 134 -16.21 -4.11 -9.62
N GLY A 135 -16.53 -2.83 -9.93
CA GLY A 135 -16.83 -2.39 -11.28
C GLY A 135 -15.65 -2.56 -12.26
N ALA A 136 -14.41 -2.49 -11.78
CA ALA A 136 -13.21 -2.77 -12.56
C ALA A 136 -12.95 -4.27 -12.76
N GLY A 137 -13.73 -5.15 -12.12
CA GLY A 137 -13.69 -6.59 -12.27
C GLY A 137 -12.91 -7.34 -11.20
N TYR A 138 -12.61 -6.71 -10.07
CA TYR A 138 -12.11 -7.45 -8.90
C TYR A 138 -13.28 -8.20 -8.26
N THR A 139 -13.05 -9.47 -7.92
CA THR A 139 -14.04 -10.37 -7.29
C THR A 139 -13.84 -10.49 -5.79
N ASP A 140 -12.61 -10.24 -5.35
CA ASP A 140 -12.19 -10.40 -3.97
C ASP A 140 -11.35 -9.23 -3.49
N PHE A 141 -11.51 -8.91 -2.21
CA PHE A 141 -10.74 -7.90 -1.54
C PHE A 141 -10.08 -8.49 -0.29
N SER A 142 -8.77 -8.48 -0.24
CA SER A 142 -7.99 -8.95 0.89
C SER A 142 -7.27 -7.79 1.55
N ILE A 143 -7.57 -7.54 2.82
CA ILE A 143 -6.94 -6.49 3.61
C ILE A 143 -5.93 -7.06 4.59
N HIS A 144 -4.74 -6.49 4.62
CA HIS A 144 -3.72 -6.85 5.59
C HIS A 144 -4.05 -6.23 6.95
N ILE A 145 -4.47 -7.05 7.90
CA ILE A 145 -4.68 -6.65 9.29
C ILE A 145 -3.32 -6.53 9.99
N ARG A 146 -3.04 -5.34 10.50
CA ARG A 146 -1.77 -5.04 11.15
C ARG A 146 -1.63 -5.77 12.47
N HIS A 147 -0.47 -6.41 12.71
CA HIS A 147 -0.14 -6.98 14.00
C HIS A 147 -0.26 -5.92 15.11
N GLY A 148 -0.87 -6.30 16.24
CA GLY A 148 -1.13 -5.37 17.34
C GLY A 148 -2.36 -4.46 17.17
N HIS A 149 -3.09 -4.54 16.04
CA HIS A 149 -4.29 -3.75 15.77
C HIS A 149 -5.52 -4.64 15.45
N PRO A 150 -5.95 -5.52 16.37
CA PRO A 150 -7.05 -6.45 16.09
C PRO A 150 -8.38 -5.75 15.79
N GLY A 151 -8.61 -4.54 16.32
CA GLY A 151 -9.80 -3.72 16.04
C GLY A 151 -9.97 -3.35 14.57
N MET A 152 -8.93 -3.50 13.74
CA MET A 152 -9.06 -3.35 12.28
C MET A 152 -10.02 -4.39 11.68
N LEU A 153 -10.16 -5.56 12.29
CA LEU A 153 -11.10 -6.60 11.81
C LEU A 153 -12.54 -6.09 11.84
N GLU A 154 -12.97 -5.52 12.94
CA GLU A 154 -14.32 -4.98 13.11
C GLU A 154 -14.53 -3.75 12.21
N GLU A 155 -13.55 -2.83 12.16
CA GLU A 155 -13.61 -1.64 11.32
C GLU A 155 -13.79 -2.00 9.83
N TRP A 156 -13.01 -2.96 9.33
CA TRP A 156 -13.09 -3.42 7.94
C TRP A 156 -14.32 -4.29 7.67
N ALA A 157 -14.76 -5.11 8.63
CA ALA A 157 -16.00 -5.85 8.52
C ALA A 157 -17.21 -4.92 8.32
N GLU A 158 -17.26 -3.80 9.06
CA GLU A 158 -18.30 -2.78 8.90
C GLU A 158 -18.22 -2.05 7.54
N VAL A 159 -17.01 -1.84 6.98
CA VAL A 159 -16.86 -1.29 5.63
C VAL A 159 -17.45 -2.26 4.61
N ILE A 160 -17.02 -3.52 4.65
CA ILE A 160 -17.40 -4.57 3.67
C ILE A 160 -18.90 -4.85 3.73
N ALA A 161 -19.50 -4.91 4.92
CA ALA A 161 -20.94 -5.15 5.08
C ALA A 161 -21.84 -4.07 4.42
N GLY A 162 -21.27 -2.92 4.06
CA GLY A 162 -21.99 -1.81 3.40
C GLY A 162 -21.69 -1.67 1.90
N VAL A 163 -20.99 -2.64 1.29
CA VAL A 163 -20.70 -2.69 -0.15
C VAL A 163 -21.72 -3.55 -0.86
#